data_53bd7761a1b11808e3aa2e46b25d4046
#
_entry.id   53bd7761a1b11808e3aa2e46b25d4046
#
_cell.length_a   1.000
_cell.length_b   1.000
_cell.length_c   1.000
_cell.angle_alpha   90.00
_cell.angle_beta   90.00
_cell.angle_gamma   90.00
#
_symmetry.space_group_name_H-M   'P 1'
#
loop_
_entity.id
_entity.type
_entity.pdbx_description
1 polymer ?
#
loop_
_entity_poly.entity_id
_entity_poly.type
_entity_poly.pdbx_seq_one_letter_code
_entity_poly.pdbx_strand_id
1 'polypeptide(L)'
;MTLKPRPVHKVFTTRTGGVSAAPFDSFNLGDHVGDDPQAVAANRARLASIIGVSDFVWMEQLHTNTVTVVDAPQIAPATDAVVTTQRGLALAVLTADCVPLLLSDDRAGVIAAVHAGRLGARNDILLRTLDTMESLGSKPETQHVLLG
;
A
#
# COMPACT_ATOMS: atom_id res chain seq x y z
N MET A 1 -23.28 -5.86 -19.92
CA MET A 1 -22.50 -6.96 -19.35
C MET A 1 -22.01 -6.59 -17.97
N THR A 2 -22.38 -7.38 -16.98
CA THR A 2 -21.96 -7.13 -15.59
C THR A 2 -20.60 -7.80 -15.36
N LEU A 3 -19.59 -6.98 -15.04
CA LEU A 3 -18.28 -7.53 -14.68
C LEU A 3 -18.37 -8.15 -13.28
N LYS A 4 -17.91 -9.38 -13.14
CA LYS A 4 -17.77 -10.00 -11.82
C LYS A 4 -16.73 -9.22 -11.00
N PRO A 5 -17.00 -8.93 -9.70
CA PRO A 5 -15.99 -8.36 -8.85
C PRO A 5 -14.75 -9.26 -8.81
N ARG A 6 -13.57 -8.68 -9.00
CA ARG A 6 -12.32 -9.41 -8.78
C ARG A 6 -11.99 -9.37 -7.30
N PRO A 7 -11.56 -10.48 -6.71
CA PRO A 7 -11.16 -10.47 -5.30
C PRO A 7 -9.97 -9.54 -5.10
N VAL A 8 -9.98 -8.81 -4.00
CA VAL A 8 -8.85 -7.99 -3.58
C VAL A 8 -7.84 -8.88 -2.87
N HIS A 9 -6.59 -8.81 -3.29
CA HIS A 9 -5.50 -9.52 -2.64
C HIS A 9 -4.76 -8.58 -1.69
N LYS A 10 -4.60 -8.98 -0.45
CA LYS A 10 -3.84 -8.27 0.58
C LYS A 10 -2.67 -9.15 1.00
N VAL A 11 -1.46 -8.61 0.93
CA VAL A 11 -0.22 -9.36 1.20
C VAL A 11 0.65 -8.57 2.16
N PHE A 12 1.12 -9.23 3.22
CA PHE A 12 2.19 -8.73 4.06
C PHE A 12 3.45 -9.54 3.78
N THR A 13 4.53 -8.87 3.43
CA THR A 13 5.80 -9.53 3.15
C THR A 13 6.53 -9.86 4.45
N THR A 14 7.45 -10.82 4.36
CA THR A 14 8.41 -11.12 5.43
C THR A 14 9.79 -10.66 5.00
N ARG A 15 10.76 -10.72 5.90
CA ARG A 15 12.13 -10.29 5.59
C ARG A 15 12.92 -11.28 4.73
N THR A 16 12.39 -12.46 4.43
CA THR A 16 13.09 -13.50 3.67
C THR A 16 12.69 -13.51 2.20
N GLY A 17 13.59 -14.04 1.36
CA GLY A 17 13.28 -14.28 -0.06
C GLY A 17 13.82 -13.23 -1.03
N GLY A 18 14.68 -12.33 -0.57
CA GLY A 18 15.28 -11.27 -1.39
C GLY A 18 16.78 -11.39 -1.58
N VAL A 19 17.39 -10.33 -2.08
CA VAL A 19 18.81 -10.26 -2.46
C VAL A 19 19.62 -9.27 -1.63
N SER A 20 18.99 -8.58 -0.67
CA SER A 20 19.69 -7.61 0.19
C SER A 20 20.66 -8.31 1.15
N ALA A 21 21.83 -7.70 1.35
CA ALA A 21 22.83 -8.16 2.31
C ALA A 21 22.54 -7.60 3.71
N ALA A 22 23.16 -8.20 4.73
CA ALA A 22 23.05 -7.71 6.10
C ALA A 22 23.49 -6.24 6.20
N PRO A 23 22.84 -5.39 7.01
CA PRO A 23 21.76 -5.71 7.96
C PRO A 23 20.35 -5.72 7.34
N PHE A 24 20.21 -5.62 6.03
CA PHE A 24 18.93 -5.54 5.33
C PHE A 24 18.42 -6.89 4.83
N ASP A 25 19.08 -7.97 5.24
CA ASP A 25 18.82 -9.31 4.70
C ASP A 25 17.42 -9.81 5.05
N SER A 26 16.69 -10.19 4.04
CA SER A 26 17.08 -10.23 2.61
C SER A 26 16.09 -9.52 1.70
N PHE A 27 14.83 -9.33 2.10
CA PHE A 27 13.75 -8.81 1.26
C PHE A 27 13.39 -7.37 1.62
N ASN A 28 14.39 -6.52 1.78
CA ASN A 28 14.15 -5.11 2.04
C ASN A 28 13.55 -4.44 0.80
N LEU A 29 12.44 -3.73 1.01
CA LEU A 29 11.71 -3.00 -0.03
C LEU A 29 11.82 -1.48 0.12
N GLY A 30 12.43 -1.00 1.19
CA GLY A 30 12.61 0.42 1.47
C GLY A 30 13.86 0.98 0.79
N ASP A 31 13.71 2.04 0.03
CA ASP A 31 14.80 2.70 -0.69
C ASP A 31 15.44 3.85 0.09
N HIS A 32 14.99 4.09 1.31
CA HIS A 32 15.40 5.24 2.15
C HIS A 32 16.21 4.86 3.39
N VAL A 33 16.57 3.59 3.54
CA VAL A 33 17.25 3.06 4.75
C VAL A 33 18.73 2.79 4.56
N GLY A 34 19.29 3.07 3.37
CA GLY A 34 20.71 2.94 3.11
C GLY A 34 21.14 1.61 2.47
N ASP A 35 20.21 0.78 2.06
CA ASP A 35 20.52 -0.44 1.30
C ASP A 35 20.96 -0.12 -0.13
N ASP A 36 21.62 -1.08 -0.77
CA ASP A 36 22.00 -1.00 -2.19
C ASP A 36 20.74 -0.78 -3.05
N PRO A 37 20.66 0.32 -3.82
CA PRO A 37 19.49 0.58 -4.68
C PRO A 37 19.17 -0.54 -5.67
N GLN A 38 20.19 -1.26 -6.15
CA GLN A 38 19.99 -2.39 -7.07
C GLN A 38 19.34 -3.58 -6.36
N ALA A 39 19.69 -3.83 -5.09
CA ALA A 39 19.07 -4.87 -4.29
C ALA A 39 17.60 -4.55 -4.01
N VAL A 40 17.30 -3.32 -3.64
CA VAL A 40 15.92 -2.86 -3.42
C VAL A 40 15.08 -2.98 -4.71
N ALA A 41 15.63 -2.55 -5.84
CA ALA A 41 14.95 -2.65 -7.13
C ALA A 41 14.67 -4.11 -7.51
N ALA A 42 15.62 -5.01 -7.28
CA ALA A 42 15.44 -6.44 -7.54
C ALA A 42 14.36 -7.05 -6.63
N ASN A 43 14.34 -6.68 -5.35
CA ASN A 43 13.34 -7.14 -4.40
C ASN A 43 11.93 -6.65 -4.81
N ARG A 44 11.80 -5.39 -5.21
CA ARG A 44 10.53 -4.83 -5.68
C ARG A 44 10.03 -5.50 -6.95
N ALA A 45 10.92 -5.76 -7.90
CA ALA A 45 10.59 -6.47 -9.13
C ALA A 45 10.12 -7.91 -8.85
N ARG A 46 10.76 -8.58 -7.90
CA ARG A 46 10.35 -9.93 -7.47
C ARG A 46 8.96 -9.92 -6.85
N LEU A 47 8.66 -8.96 -5.99
CA LEU A 47 7.34 -8.83 -5.39
C LEU A 47 6.27 -8.57 -6.44
N ALA A 48 6.53 -7.68 -7.40
CA ALA A 48 5.63 -7.40 -8.50
C ALA A 48 5.33 -8.66 -9.32
N SER A 49 6.35 -9.46 -9.61
CA SER A 49 6.20 -10.74 -10.31
C SER A 49 5.36 -11.74 -9.53
N ILE A 50 5.59 -11.86 -8.22
CA ILE A 50 4.84 -12.77 -7.35
C ILE A 50 3.35 -12.40 -7.30
N ILE A 51 3.04 -11.11 -7.21
CA ILE A 51 1.66 -10.61 -7.16
C ILE A 51 1.01 -10.60 -8.55
N GLY A 52 1.81 -10.52 -9.60
CA GLY A 52 1.31 -10.50 -10.98
C GLY A 52 0.96 -9.11 -11.49
N VAL A 53 1.69 -8.09 -11.06
CA VAL A 53 1.55 -6.72 -11.55
C VAL A 53 2.85 -6.25 -12.18
N SER A 54 2.77 -5.20 -13.02
CA SER A 54 3.96 -4.65 -13.66
C SER A 54 4.76 -3.77 -12.71
N ASP A 55 4.08 -3.01 -11.86
CA ASP A 55 4.69 -2.13 -10.87
C ASP A 55 3.66 -1.73 -9.82
N PHE A 56 4.12 -1.03 -8.79
CA PHE A 56 3.31 -0.58 -7.66
C PHE A 56 3.16 0.92 -7.63
N VAL A 57 2.15 1.39 -6.89
CA VAL A 57 2.16 2.72 -6.32
C VAL A 57 2.93 2.66 -4.99
N TRP A 58 4.02 3.40 -4.91
CA TRP A 58 4.79 3.61 -3.68
C TRP A 58 4.46 4.98 -3.11
N MET A 59 4.71 5.19 -1.83
CA MET A 59 4.47 6.46 -1.16
C MET A 59 5.76 7.06 -0.64
N GLU A 60 5.89 8.37 -0.77
CA GLU A 60 6.84 9.13 0.04
C GLU A 60 6.19 9.37 1.41
N GLN A 61 6.44 8.45 2.33
CA GLN A 61 5.82 8.43 3.65
C GLN A 61 6.57 9.37 4.60
N LEU A 62 5.92 10.45 4.99
CA LEU A 62 6.50 11.50 5.81
C LEU A 62 5.79 11.68 7.16
N HIS A 63 5.02 10.67 7.60
CA HIS A 63 4.21 10.71 8.82
C HIS A 63 3.15 11.82 8.79
N THR A 64 2.54 12.01 7.63
CA THR A 64 1.46 12.98 7.41
C THR A 64 0.10 12.34 7.66
N ASN A 65 -0.97 13.13 7.51
CA ASN A 65 -2.35 12.63 7.38
C ASN A 65 -2.91 12.85 5.98
N THR A 66 -2.04 13.02 4.99
CA THR A 66 -2.42 13.22 3.59
C THR A 66 -2.82 11.90 2.95
N VAL A 67 -3.96 11.91 2.27
CA VAL A 67 -4.49 10.80 1.48
C VAL A 67 -4.54 11.22 0.02
N THR A 68 -3.97 10.40 -0.86
CA THR A 68 -3.88 10.69 -2.29
C THR A 68 -4.60 9.62 -3.10
N VAL A 69 -5.46 10.04 -4.01
CA VAL A 69 -6.10 9.15 -4.99
C VAL A 69 -5.17 8.99 -6.17
N VAL A 70 -4.91 7.76 -6.58
CA VAL A 70 -3.97 7.41 -7.65
C VAL A 70 -4.64 6.50 -8.68
N ASP A 71 -4.15 6.53 -9.91
CA ASP A 71 -4.72 5.74 -11.01
C ASP A 71 -3.65 5.02 -11.85
N ALA A 72 -2.39 5.18 -11.53
CA ALA A 72 -1.28 4.57 -12.26
C ALA A 72 -0.09 4.32 -11.34
N PRO A 73 0.83 3.40 -11.69
CA PRO A 73 2.07 3.19 -10.95
C PRO A 73 2.87 4.49 -10.85
N GLN A 74 3.30 4.82 -9.63
CA GLN A 74 4.04 6.05 -9.36
C GLN A 74 4.63 6.01 -7.95
N ILE A 75 5.45 7.01 -7.63
CA ILE A 75 5.79 7.35 -6.25
C ILE A 75 4.93 8.56 -5.88
N ALA A 76 3.92 8.35 -5.05
CA ALA A 76 3.03 9.42 -4.61
C ALA A 76 3.76 10.33 -3.61
N PRO A 77 3.90 11.63 -3.91
CA PRO A 77 4.70 12.53 -3.07
C PRO A 77 3.98 12.93 -1.78
N ALA A 78 4.73 13.01 -0.68
CA ALA A 78 4.31 13.55 0.61
C ALA A 78 2.94 13.03 1.07
N THR A 79 2.75 11.72 1.06
CA THR A 79 1.49 11.09 1.46
C THR A 79 1.74 9.82 2.26
N ASP A 80 0.86 9.54 3.21
CA ASP A 80 0.90 8.33 4.03
C ASP A 80 -0.31 7.42 3.79
N ALA A 81 -1.15 7.75 2.83
CA ALA A 81 -2.21 6.88 2.36
C ALA A 81 -2.45 7.08 0.86
N VAL A 82 -2.70 5.99 0.15
CA VAL A 82 -3.11 6.01 -1.26
C VAL A 82 -4.38 5.21 -1.43
N VAL A 83 -5.25 5.69 -2.31
CA VAL A 83 -6.55 5.09 -2.61
C VAL A 83 -6.71 5.00 -4.12
N THR A 84 -7.26 3.91 -4.62
CA THR A 84 -7.56 3.78 -6.05
C THR A 84 -8.85 3.02 -6.31
N THR A 85 -9.46 3.33 -7.44
CA THR A 85 -10.53 2.53 -8.04
C THR A 85 -10.05 1.77 -9.27
N GLN A 86 -8.78 1.93 -9.64
CA GLN A 86 -8.21 1.35 -10.85
C GLN A 86 -7.95 -0.15 -10.67
N ARG A 87 -8.53 -0.98 -11.53
CA ARG A 87 -8.29 -2.42 -11.53
C ARG A 87 -6.88 -2.74 -12.03
N GLY A 88 -6.28 -3.77 -11.44
CA GLY A 88 -4.93 -4.21 -11.81
C GLY A 88 -3.81 -3.36 -11.24
N LEU A 89 -4.13 -2.32 -10.46
CA LEU A 89 -3.15 -1.47 -9.80
C LEU A 89 -2.88 -1.97 -8.39
N ALA A 90 -1.62 -2.15 -8.03
CA ALA A 90 -1.20 -2.54 -6.69
C ALA A 90 -0.68 -1.34 -5.91
N LEU A 91 -1.18 -1.21 -4.69
CA LEU A 91 -0.76 -0.18 -3.73
C LEU A 91 0.19 -0.79 -2.72
N ALA A 92 1.28 -0.11 -2.42
CA ALA A 92 2.28 -0.57 -1.45
C ALA A 92 2.43 0.42 -0.31
N VAL A 93 2.60 -0.11 0.89
CA VAL A 93 2.95 0.64 2.08
C VAL A 93 4.19 0.02 2.71
N LEU A 94 5.17 0.85 3.05
CA LEU A 94 6.39 0.43 3.72
C LEU A 94 6.24 0.61 5.23
N THR A 95 6.69 -0.37 5.99
CA THR A 95 6.68 -0.28 7.45
C THR A 95 7.93 -0.90 8.06
N ALA A 96 8.39 -0.29 9.14
CA ALA A 96 9.40 -0.87 10.04
C ALA A 96 8.82 -0.98 11.46
N ASP A 97 8.38 0.15 12.02
CA ASP A 97 7.84 0.23 13.38
C ASP A 97 6.39 0.70 13.45
N CYS A 98 5.87 1.21 12.33
CA CYS A 98 4.51 1.75 12.25
C CYS A 98 3.52 0.67 11.82
N VAL A 99 2.23 0.97 11.93
CA VAL A 99 1.17 0.03 11.56
C VAL A 99 0.76 0.24 10.10
N PRO A 100 0.92 -0.78 9.26
CA PRO A 100 0.34 -0.75 7.91
C PRO A 100 -1.12 -1.19 7.98
N LEU A 101 -1.97 -0.48 7.24
CA LEU A 101 -3.38 -0.80 7.10
C LEU A 101 -3.69 -1.04 5.62
N LEU A 102 -4.34 -2.15 5.33
CA LEU A 102 -4.83 -2.44 3.99
C LEU A 102 -6.35 -2.45 4.01
N LEU A 103 -6.96 -1.59 3.20
CA LEU A 103 -8.40 -1.41 3.17
C LEU A 103 -8.95 -1.80 1.80
N SER A 104 -10.16 -2.32 1.79
CA SER A 104 -10.84 -2.67 0.55
C SER A 104 -12.35 -2.55 0.68
N ASP A 105 -12.98 -2.29 -0.44
CA ASP A 105 -14.42 -2.44 -0.65
C ASP A 105 -14.60 -3.16 -1.99
N ASP A 106 -14.88 -4.45 -1.95
CA ASP A 106 -14.98 -5.27 -3.15
C ASP A 106 -16.18 -4.89 -4.01
N ARG A 107 -17.26 -4.41 -3.40
CA ARG A 107 -18.46 -4.00 -4.14
C ARG A 107 -18.26 -2.70 -4.89
N ALA A 108 -17.66 -1.72 -4.25
CA ALA A 108 -17.37 -0.43 -4.87
C ALA A 108 -16.12 -0.47 -5.77
N GLY A 109 -15.26 -1.48 -5.60
CA GLY A 109 -14.02 -1.59 -6.34
C GLY A 109 -12.98 -0.57 -5.89
N VAL A 110 -12.92 -0.27 -4.58
CA VAL A 110 -12.00 0.71 -3.99
C VAL A 110 -11.03 0.00 -3.07
N ILE A 111 -9.75 0.29 -3.20
CA ILE A 111 -8.71 -0.20 -2.30
C ILE A 111 -7.86 0.95 -1.78
N ALA A 112 -7.24 0.75 -0.62
CA ALA A 112 -6.35 1.72 -0.01
C ALA A 112 -5.21 1.04 0.75
N ALA A 113 -4.07 1.70 0.80
CA ALA A 113 -2.94 1.34 1.65
C ALA A 113 -2.57 2.54 2.52
N VAL A 114 -2.38 2.31 3.82
CA VAL A 114 -2.22 3.37 4.81
C VAL A 114 -1.02 3.07 5.69
N HIS A 115 -0.17 4.08 5.89
CA HIS A 115 0.90 4.09 6.88
C HIS A 115 0.45 4.88 8.10
N ALA A 116 0.18 4.20 9.21
CA ALA A 116 -0.28 4.81 10.44
C ALA A 116 0.84 4.82 11.48
N GLY A 117 1.36 6.00 11.79
CA GLY A 117 2.44 6.18 12.73
C GLY A 117 1.99 6.18 14.20
N ARG A 118 1.98 7.35 14.83
CA ARG A 118 1.60 7.50 16.23
C ARG A 118 0.10 7.32 16.42
N LEU A 119 -0.30 6.93 17.63
CA LEU A 119 -1.69 6.59 17.95
C LEU A 119 -2.70 7.69 17.57
N GLY A 120 -2.40 8.96 17.86
CA GLY A 120 -3.27 10.08 17.50
C GLY A 120 -3.35 10.32 15.98
N ALA A 121 -2.25 10.12 15.27
CA ALA A 121 -2.19 10.23 13.82
C ALA A 121 -2.87 9.04 13.12
N ARG A 122 -2.87 7.85 13.75
CA ARG A 122 -3.53 6.66 13.21
C ARG A 122 -5.01 6.88 12.98
N ASN A 123 -5.70 7.44 13.99
CA ASN A 123 -7.14 7.66 13.89
C ASN A 123 -7.48 8.67 12.80
N ASP A 124 -6.71 9.75 12.70
CA ASP A 124 -6.96 10.80 11.72
C ASP A 124 -6.74 10.31 10.29
N ILE A 125 -5.61 9.66 10.01
CA ILE A 125 -5.33 9.17 8.65
C ILE A 125 -6.30 8.05 8.25
N LEU A 126 -6.68 7.18 9.17
CA LEU A 126 -7.67 6.14 8.89
C LEU A 126 -9.02 6.75 8.54
N LEU A 127 -9.52 7.71 9.33
CA LEU A 127 -10.79 8.38 9.06
C LEU A 127 -10.77 9.13 7.73
N ARG A 128 -9.69 9.83 7.43
CA ARG A 128 -9.51 10.53 6.14
C ARG A 128 -9.51 9.56 4.96
N THR A 129 -8.87 8.40 5.12
CA THR A 129 -8.85 7.35 4.10
C THR A 129 -10.25 6.79 3.87
N LEU A 130 -10.99 6.49 4.93
CA LEU A 130 -12.36 6.01 4.83
C LEU A 130 -13.27 7.05 4.17
N ASP A 131 -13.15 8.32 4.53
CA ASP A 131 -13.88 9.40 3.89
C ASP A 131 -13.57 9.49 2.38
N THR A 132 -12.31 9.36 2.01
CA THR A 132 -11.89 9.35 0.60
C THR A 132 -12.48 8.15 -0.14
N MET A 133 -12.44 6.96 0.44
CA MET A 133 -13.05 5.78 -0.14
C MET A 133 -14.56 5.97 -0.32
N GLU A 134 -15.26 6.55 0.65
CA GLU A 134 -16.69 6.83 0.57
C GLU A 134 -17.02 7.83 -0.54
N SER A 135 -16.17 8.83 -0.75
CA SER A 135 -16.32 9.77 -1.87
C SER A 135 -16.20 9.09 -3.25
N LEU A 136 -15.57 7.92 -3.30
CA LEU A 136 -15.39 7.12 -4.50
C LEU A 136 -16.42 5.99 -4.63
N GLY A 137 -17.44 5.97 -3.77
CA GLY A 137 -18.54 5.02 -3.84
C GLY A 137 -18.52 3.91 -2.80
N SER A 138 -17.49 3.83 -1.95
CA SER A 138 -17.43 2.86 -0.86
C SER A 138 -18.49 3.15 0.20
N LYS A 139 -18.96 2.10 0.87
CA LYS A 139 -19.93 2.21 1.97
C LYS A 139 -19.39 1.53 3.22
N PRO A 140 -19.67 2.07 4.42
CA PRO A 140 -19.19 1.48 5.67
C PRO A 140 -19.48 -0.01 5.80
N GLU A 141 -20.65 -0.45 5.33
CA GLU A 141 -21.10 -1.84 5.44
C GLU A 141 -20.25 -2.83 4.61
N THR A 142 -19.54 -2.34 3.59
CA THR A 142 -18.77 -3.18 2.68
C THR A 142 -17.26 -2.96 2.78
N GLN A 143 -16.81 -2.12 3.69
CA GLN A 143 -15.40 -1.84 3.93
C GLN A 143 -14.76 -2.94 4.79
N HIS A 144 -13.56 -3.35 4.40
CA HIS A 144 -12.72 -4.30 5.14
C HIS A 144 -11.38 -3.67 5.45
N VAL A 145 -10.92 -3.81 6.68
CA VAL A 145 -9.63 -3.30 7.14
C VAL A 145 -8.79 -4.46 7.66
N LEU A 146 -7.56 -4.56 7.18
CA LEU A 146 -6.59 -5.54 7.65
C LEU A 146 -5.37 -4.81 8.21
N LEU A 147 -5.05 -5.15 9.46
CA LEU A 147 -3.87 -4.64 10.16
C LEU A 147 -2.68 -5.57 9.97
N GLY A 148 -1.55 -5.00 9.66
CA GLY A 148 -0.29 -5.74 9.58
C GLY A 148 0.44 -5.82 10.91
#